data_1026418456df73388be79fa823fd2f6f
#
_entry.id   1026418456df73388be79fa823fd2f6f
#
_cell.length_a   1.000
_cell.length_b   1.000
_cell.length_c   1.000
_cell.angle_alpha   90.00
_cell.angle_beta   90.00
_cell.angle_gamma   90.00
#
_symmetry.space_group_name_H-M   'P 1'
#
loop_
_entity.id
_entity.type
_entity.pdbx_description
1 polymer ?
#
loop_
_entity_poly.entity_id
_entity_poly.type
_entity_poly.pdbx_seq_one_letter_code
_entity_poly.pdbx_strand_id
1 'polypeptide(L)'
;MEQVFAIGDPFTIKPIRLRKDRVQRKGTGRRSRTATLQKAGRTVGSLPLVGSEMKYADIAWDATLRAAALRHRVGEGGWTRPVITLEDIRTRRREKKIGNLIVFSVDASGSMGAARRMEEAKGAVLSLLMDAYQKRDKVAFIAFRGQQAEVLLEPTGSVEQAYRRLKELPTGGRTPLASGLEESHRIIRNQLRKDPDTRPILLVLSDGRVNAAPDGMKPMPAALEAARRIAADGRTHSLVIDVERQGLVQFAMAKTLSEGLEADMPFIRELKAHGAQVDAASLKDIL
;
A
#
# COMPACT_ATOMS: atom_id res chain seq x y z
N MET A 1 27.45 -9.42 17.18
CA MET A 1 27.88 -9.99 15.89
C MET A 1 26.74 -9.83 14.91
N GLU A 2 27.04 -9.36 13.71
CA GLU A 2 26.07 -9.30 12.61
C GLU A 2 25.96 -10.68 11.96
N GLN A 3 24.73 -11.13 11.70
CA GLN A 3 24.48 -12.42 11.07
C GLN A 3 23.58 -12.21 9.85
N VAL A 4 23.82 -12.94 8.78
CA VAL A 4 22.96 -12.97 7.59
C VAL A 4 22.25 -14.30 7.57
N PHE A 5 20.91 -14.28 7.62
CA PHE A 5 20.09 -15.47 7.59
C PHE A 5 19.60 -15.77 6.18
N ALA A 6 19.32 -17.02 5.91
CA ALA A 6 18.70 -17.46 4.65
C ALA A 6 17.30 -16.82 4.45
N ILE A 7 16.84 -16.81 3.22
CA ILE A 7 15.45 -16.44 2.91
C ILE A 7 14.61 -17.71 3.07
N GLY A 8 13.55 -17.62 3.86
CA GLY A 8 12.60 -18.72 3.98
C GLY A 8 11.78 -18.95 2.70
N ASP A 9 11.11 -20.07 2.62
CA ASP A 9 10.32 -20.45 1.46
C ASP A 9 9.23 -19.40 1.17
N PRO A 10 9.16 -18.89 -0.07
CA PRO A 10 8.11 -18.00 -0.47
C PRO A 10 6.77 -18.74 -0.55
N PHE A 11 5.69 -18.00 -0.35
CA PHE A 11 4.34 -18.55 -0.38
C PHE A 11 3.39 -17.65 -1.19
N THR A 12 2.30 -18.20 -1.69
CA THR A 12 1.28 -17.41 -2.35
C THR A 12 0.56 -16.52 -1.34
N ILE A 13 0.47 -15.22 -1.65
CA ILE A 13 -0.13 -14.22 -0.78
C ILE A 13 -1.60 -14.03 -1.11
N LYS A 14 -2.42 -13.94 -0.07
CA LYS A 14 -3.79 -13.44 -0.21
C LYS A 14 -3.75 -11.99 -0.72
N PRO A 15 -4.66 -11.58 -1.61
CA PRO A 15 -4.73 -10.20 -2.06
C PRO A 15 -4.81 -9.23 -0.88
N ILE A 16 -3.86 -8.31 -0.80
CA ILE A 16 -3.89 -7.25 0.21
C ILE A 16 -5.15 -6.41 -0.03
N ARG A 17 -6.03 -6.35 0.96
CA ARG A 17 -7.24 -5.53 0.92
C ARG A 17 -6.85 -4.09 1.21
N LEU A 18 -6.75 -3.29 0.17
CA LEU A 18 -6.46 -1.87 0.31
C LEU A 18 -7.76 -1.10 0.57
N ARG A 19 -7.73 -0.16 1.51
CA ARG A 19 -8.84 0.78 1.72
C ARG A 19 -9.16 1.48 0.40
N LYS A 20 -10.43 1.86 0.20
CA LYS A 20 -10.83 2.60 -1.01
C LYS A 20 -10.02 3.87 -1.13
N ASP A 21 -9.45 4.10 -2.31
CA ASP A 21 -8.73 5.33 -2.60
C ASP A 21 -9.74 6.49 -2.66
N ARG A 22 -9.52 7.51 -1.83
CA ARG A 22 -10.34 8.73 -1.77
C ARG A 22 -9.85 9.80 -2.76
N VAL A 23 -8.67 9.60 -3.34
CA VAL A 23 -8.03 10.55 -4.25
C VAL A 23 -8.28 10.11 -5.68
N GLN A 24 -8.66 11.05 -6.55
CA GLN A 24 -8.73 10.82 -7.99
C GLN A 24 -7.33 10.89 -8.58
N ARG A 25 -6.93 9.89 -9.37
CA ARG A 25 -5.56 9.76 -9.88
C ARG A 25 -5.54 9.59 -11.39
N LYS A 26 -4.47 10.07 -12.03
CA LYS A 26 -4.26 10.00 -13.48
C LYS A 26 -3.31 8.87 -13.91
N GLY A 27 -2.52 8.31 -13.01
CA GLY A 27 -1.52 7.26 -13.25
C GLY A 27 -2.07 5.97 -13.90
N THR A 28 -1.21 5.06 -14.30
CA THR A 28 -1.54 3.75 -14.87
C THR A 28 -0.90 2.62 -14.06
N GLY A 29 -1.49 1.44 -14.03
CA GLY A 29 -0.96 0.29 -13.30
C GLY A 29 -1.93 -0.90 -13.30
N ARG A 30 -1.67 -1.89 -12.44
CA ARG A 30 -2.45 -3.14 -12.40
C ARG A 30 -3.09 -3.46 -11.04
N ARG A 31 -2.61 -2.86 -9.94
CA ARG A 31 -3.07 -3.26 -8.59
C ARG A 31 -4.32 -2.52 -8.13
N SER A 32 -4.24 -1.23 -7.96
CA SER A 32 -5.25 -0.45 -7.24
C SER A 32 -6.27 0.17 -8.19
N ARG A 33 -7.56 0.04 -7.85
CA ARG A 33 -8.63 0.75 -8.56
C ARG A 33 -8.78 2.14 -7.99
N THR A 34 -8.84 3.14 -8.86
CA THR A 34 -9.08 4.54 -8.49
C THR A 34 -10.10 5.16 -9.42
N ALA A 35 -10.88 6.11 -8.91
CA ALA A 35 -11.74 6.94 -9.74
C ALA A 35 -10.87 7.84 -10.63
N THR A 36 -11.30 8.07 -11.87
CA THR A 36 -10.57 8.91 -12.81
C THR A 36 -11.52 9.82 -13.57
N LEU A 37 -11.10 11.07 -13.79
CA LEU A 37 -11.77 12.01 -14.69
C LEU A 37 -11.34 11.84 -16.15
N GLN A 38 -10.30 11.05 -16.41
CA GLN A 38 -9.87 10.77 -17.78
C GLN A 38 -10.91 9.91 -18.50
N LYS A 39 -11.07 10.14 -19.83
CA LYS A 39 -11.95 9.33 -20.68
C LYS A 39 -11.50 7.87 -20.86
N ALA A 40 -10.40 7.47 -20.18
CA ALA A 40 -9.86 6.11 -20.15
C ALA A 40 -10.32 5.36 -18.88
N GLY A 41 -10.49 4.04 -18.99
CA GLY A 41 -10.91 3.19 -17.87
C GLY A 41 -12.31 2.59 -18.04
N ARG A 42 -12.68 1.70 -17.11
CA ARG A 42 -13.98 1.03 -17.12
C ARG A 42 -15.04 1.97 -16.55
N THR A 43 -16.17 2.13 -17.25
CA THR A 43 -17.35 2.79 -16.70
C THR A 43 -17.97 1.93 -15.61
N VAL A 44 -18.15 2.50 -14.42
CA VAL A 44 -18.74 1.83 -13.24
C VAL A 44 -20.06 2.44 -12.79
N GLY A 45 -20.51 3.48 -13.47
CA GLY A 45 -21.75 4.15 -13.20
C GLY A 45 -21.80 5.54 -13.80
N SER A 46 -22.82 6.31 -13.42
CA SER A 46 -22.98 7.70 -13.79
C SER A 46 -23.35 8.54 -12.58
N LEU A 47 -23.06 9.83 -12.65
CA LEU A 47 -23.38 10.83 -11.63
C LEU A 47 -24.07 12.02 -12.28
N PRO A 48 -24.96 12.74 -11.58
CA PRO A 48 -25.46 14.03 -12.04
C PRO A 48 -24.30 14.98 -12.34
N LEU A 49 -24.44 15.81 -13.38
CA LEU A 49 -23.50 16.89 -13.64
C LEU A 49 -23.63 17.93 -12.53
N VAL A 50 -22.53 18.23 -11.85
CA VAL A 50 -22.49 19.25 -10.80
C VAL A 50 -21.54 20.37 -11.25
N GLY A 51 -22.03 21.61 -11.26
CA GLY A 51 -21.22 22.79 -11.56
C GLY A 51 -21.01 23.07 -13.05
N SER A 52 -20.12 24.03 -13.36
CA SER A 52 -19.86 24.54 -14.71
C SER A 52 -18.92 23.73 -15.59
N GLU A 53 -18.57 22.49 -15.18
CA GLU A 53 -17.56 21.66 -15.87
C GLU A 53 -18.05 20.97 -17.16
N MET A 54 -19.11 21.47 -17.78
CA MET A 54 -19.74 20.87 -18.96
C MET A 54 -18.77 20.70 -20.14
N LYS A 55 -17.81 21.61 -20.31
CA LYS A 55 -16.86 21.62 -21.44
C LYS A 55 -15.97 20.37 -21.52
N TYR A 56 -15.72 19.71 -20.41
CA TYR A 56 -14.81 18.54 -20.31
C TYR A 56 -15.53 17.27 -19.85
N ALA A 57 -16.84 17.35 -19.62
CA ALA A 57 -17.61 16.24 -19.08
C ALA A 57 -17.64 15.04 -20.05
N ASP A 58 -17.38 13.86 -19.51
CA ASP A 58 -17.58 12.58 -20.21
C ASP A 58 -19.05 12.16 -20.04
N ILE A 59 -19.91 12.64 -20.96
CA ILE A 59 -21.35 12.46 -20.87
C ILE A 59 -21.74 11.00 -21.05
N ALA A 60 -22.54 10.48 -20.12
CA ALA A 60 -23.16 9.16 -20.17
C ALA A 60 -24.53 9.27 -20.88
N TRP A 61 -24.54 9.26 -22.21
CA TRP A 61 -25.76 9.47 -23.00
C TRP A 61 -26.90 8.51 -22.66
N ASP A 62 -26.58 7.25 -22.41
CA ASP A 62 -27.54 6.22 -21.97
C ASP A 62 -28.24 6.59 -20.64
N ALA A 63 -27.47 7.05 -19.67
CA ALA A 63 -28.00 7.48 -18.38
C ALA A 63 -28.70 8.83 -18.47
N THR A 64 -28.23 9.75 -19.31
CA THR A 64 -28.85 11.05 -19.59
C THR A 64 -30.22 10.88 -20.22
N LEU A 65 -30.34 10.07 -21.30
CA LEU A 65 -31.59 9.78 -21.96
C LEU A 65 -32.58 9.09 -21.00
N ARG A 66 -32.09 8.18 -20.16
CA ARG A 66 -32.93 7.50 -19.15
C ARG A 66 -33.45 8.50 -18.11
N ALA A 67 -32.62 9.45 -17.66
CA ALA A 67 -33.05 10.50 -16.72
C ALA A 67 -34.11 11.41 -17.34
N ALA A 68 -33.90 11.87 -18.58
CA ALA A 68 -34.87 12.67 -19.32
C ALA A 68 -36.21 11.93 -19.52
N ALA A 69 -36.16 10.65 -19.89
CA ALA A 69 -37.38 9.83 -20.09
C ALA A 69 -38.15 9.61 -18.77
N LEU A 70 -37.46 9.43 -17.65
CA LEU A 70 -38.09 9.31 -16.33
C LEU A 70 -38.78 10.61 -15.90
N ARG A 71 -38.17 11.76 -16.14
CA ARG A 71 -38.74 13.06 -15.84
C ARG A 71 -39.99 13.31 -16.67
N HIS A 72 -39.98 12.94 -17.96
CA HIS A 72 -41.16 13.05 -18.83
C HIS A 72 -42.33 12.14 -18.46
N ARG A 73 -42.07 10.97 -17.86
CA ARG A 73 -43.13 10.05 -17.40
C ARG A 73 -43.91 10.56 -16.19
N VAL A 74 -43.32 11.49 -15.43
CA VAL A 74 -43.94 12.07 -14.23
C VAL A 74 -44.85 13.29 -14.59
N GLY A 75 -44.70 13.86 -15.82
CA GLY A 75 -45.55 14.97 -16.30
C GLY A 75 -46.81 14.45 -16.99
N GLU A 76 -47.96 15.05 -16.70
CA GLU A 76 -49.25 14.77 -17.34
C GLU A 76 -49.24 15.25 -18.80
N GLY A 77 -48.78 14.45 -19.70
CA GLY A 77 -48.80 14.77 -21.12
C GLY A 77 -48.30 13.61 -21.92
N GLY A 78 -49.11 13.13 -22.88
CA GLY A 78 -48.86 11.95 -23.68
C GLY A 78 -47.44 11.85 -24.26
N TRP A 79 -47.13 10.77 -24.95
CA TRP A 79 -45.79 10.42 -25.52
C TRP A 79 -45.23 11.53 -26.41
N THR A 80 -44.62 12.54 -25.81
CA THR A 80 -43.80 13.57 -26.49
C THR A 80 -42.32 13.16 -26.43
N ARG A 81 -41.53 13.55 -27.42
CA ARG A 81 -40.07 13.30 -27.42
C ARG A 81 -39.47 13.93 -26.18
N PRO A 82 -38.68 13.19 -25.41
CA PRO A 82 -38.05 13.73 -24.20
C PRO A 82 -37.06 14.84 -24.59
N VAL A 83 -37.26 16.04 -24.07
CA VAL A 83 -36.34 17.15 -24.18
C VAL A 83 -35.30 17.01 -23.08
N ILE A 84 -34.03 16.90 -23.44
CA ILE A 84 -32.91 16.82 -22.49
C ILE A 84 -32.66 18.21 -21.90
N THR A 85 -32.69 18.31 -20.58
CA THR A 85 -32.30 19.52 -19.84
C THR A 85 -30.96 19.31 -19.12
N LEU A 86 -30.38 20.40 -18.59
CA LEU A 86 -29.14 20.32 -17.84
C LEU A 86 -29.22 19.36 -16.62
N GLU A 87 -30.37 19.29 -15.99
CA GLU A 87 -30.63 18.42 -14.84
C GLU A 87 -30.62 16.93 -15.19
N ASP A 88 -30.86 16.59 -16.45
CA ASP A 88 -30.84 15.23 -16.94
C ASP A 88 -29.45 14.75 -17.24
N ILE A 89 -28.49 15.66 -17.43
CA ILE A 89 -27.14 15.31 -17.84
C ILE A 89 -26.46 14.47 -16.76
N ARG A 90 -25.96 13.32 -17.21
CA ARG A 90 -25.18 12.38 -16.39
C ARG A 90 -23.77 12.25 -16.96
N THR A 91 -22.78 12.28 -16.07
CA THR A 91 -21.37 12.06 -16.43
C THR A 91 -20.97 10.64 -16.08
N ARG A 92 -20.11 10.03 -16.90
CA ARG A 92 -19.60 8.69 -16.64
C ARG A 92 -18.66 8.70 -15.45
N ARG A 93 -18.94 7.85 -14.48
CA ARG A 93 -17.98 7.52 -13.43
C ARG A 93 -17.09 6.39 -13.92
N ARG A 94 -15.81 6.67 -14.10
CA ARG A 94 -14.84 5.68 -14.55
C ARG A 94 -13.89 5.28 -13.45
N GLU A 95 -13.45 4.04 -13.50
CA GLU A 95 -12.37 3.50 -12.68
C GLU A 95 -11.27 2.95 -13.56
N LYS A 96 -10.04 3.17 -13.16
CA LYS A 96 -8.86 2.54 -13.76
C LYS A 96 -7.98 1.95 -12.69
N LYS A 97 -7.06 1.08 -13.09
CA LYS A 97 -6.03 0.54 -12.20
C LYS A 97 -4.79 1.41 -12.27
N ILE A 98 -4.18 1.66 -11.12
CA ILE A 98 -2.92 2.40 -10.97
C ILE A 98 -1.86 1.50 -10.35
N GLY A 99 -0.57 1.83 -10.58
CA GLY A 99 0.56 1.26 -9.88
C GLY A 99 0.71 1.85 -8.49
N ASN A 100 1.31 1.11 -7.59
CA ASN A 100 1.59 1.56 -6.24
C ASN A 100 3.10 1.73 -6.05
N LEU A 101 3.47 2.42 -4.96
CA LEU A 101 4.77 2.32 -4.35
C LEU A 101 4.63 1.49 -3.07
N ILE A 102 5.31 0.35 -3.00
CA ILE A 102 5.36 -0.48 -1.80
C ILE A 102 6.68 -0.20 -1.09
N VAL A 103 6.61 0.36 0.11
CA VAL A 103 7.76 0.64 0.96
C VAL A 103 7.84 -0.43 2.02
N PHE A 104 8.88 -1.25 1.97
CA PHE A 104 9.19 -2.24 2.99
C PHE A 104 10.07 -1.59 4.05
N SER A 105 9.58 -1.51 5.28
CA SER A 105 10.32 -1.07 6.46
C SER A 105 10.51 -2.27 7.37
N VAL A 106 11.71 -2.84 7.35
CA VAL A 106 11.99 -4.16 7.95
C VAL A 106 12.88 -4.01 9.15
N ASP A 107 12.43 -4.55 10.26
CA ASP A 107 13.24 -4.73 11.46
C ASP A 107 14.34 -5.77 11.20
N ALA A 108 15.57 -5.31 11.28
CA ALA A 108 16.75 -6.16 11.19
C ALA A 108 17.54 -6.16 12.51
N SER A 109 16.88 -5.92 13.64
CA SER A 109 17.48 -5.88 14.96
C SER A 109 17.86 -7.26 15.50
N GLY A 110 18.59 -7.29 16.61
CA GLY A 110 19.03 -8.52 17.26
C GLY A 110 17.87 -9.35 17.87
N SER A 111 16.72 -8.75 18.16
CA SER A 111 15.53 -9.47 18.60
C SER A 111 14.95 -10.37 17.51
N MET A 112 15.12 -9.96 16.24
CA MET A 112 14.82 -10.76 15.07
C MET A 112 15.81 -11.92 14.84
N GLY A 113 16.91 -11.97 15.61
CA GLY A 113 18.03 -12.93 15.47
C GLY A 113 17.72 -14.38 15.84
N ALA A 114 16.50 -14.74 16.23
CA ALA A 114 16.09 -16.13 16.13
C ALA A 114 15.99 -16.47 14.64
N ALA A 115 16.93 -17.27 14.12
CA ALA A 115 17.09 -17.60 12.72
C ALA A 115 15.77 -17.87 11.99
N ARG A 116 14.90 -18.64 12.61
CA ARG A 116 13.59 -19.00 12.07
C ARG A 116 12.66 -17.80 11.86
N ARG A 117 12.66 -16.80 12.75
CA ARG A 117 11.82 -15.60 12.61
C ARG A 117 12.27 -14.74 11.45
N MET A 118 13.57 -14.52 11.32
CA MET A 118 14.14 -13.77 10.21
C MET A 118 13.94 -14.48 8.88
N GLU A 119 14.07 -15.79 8.83
CA GLU A 119 13.78 -16.58 7.63
C GLU A 119 12.30 -16.46 7.22
N GLU A 120 11.37 -16.63 8.17
CA GLU A 120 9.93 -16.45 7.92
C GLU A 120 9.61 -15.01 7.45
N ALA A 121 10.22 -13.99 8.05
CA ALA A 121 10.06 -12.59 7.65
C ALA A 121 10.61 -12.33 6.25
N LYS A 122 11.83 -12.79 5.96
CA LYS A 122 12.42 -12.68 4.62
C LYS A 122 11.58 -13.42 3.56
N GLY A 123 11.03 -14.61 3.88
CA GLY A 123 10.13 -15.34 3.00
C GLY A 123 8.82 -14.58 2.72
N ALA A 124 8.26 -13.92 3.74
CA ALA A 124 7.08 -13.07 3.56
C ALA A 124 7.37 -11.85 2.69
N VAL A 125 8.51 -11.17 2.90
CA VAL A 125 8.94 -10.04 2.07
C VAL A 125 9.16 -10.49 0.62
N LEU A 126 9.84 -11.61 0.39
CA LEU A 126 10.03 -12.16 -0.95
C LEU A 126 8.69 -12.44 -1.64
N SER A 127 7.74 -13.04 -0.93
CA SER A 127 6.40 -13.30 -1.46
C SER A 127 5.67 -12.02 -1.86
N LEU A 128 5.79 -10.96 -1.05
CA LEU A 128 5.22 -9.63 -1.34
C LEU A 128 5.93 -8.94 -2.51
N LEU A 129 7.23 -9.12 -2.64
CA LEU A 129 8.01 -8.61 -3.79
C LEU A 129 7.58 -9.27 -5.10
N MET A 130 7.35 -10.59 -5.10
CA MET A 130 6.85 -11.32 -6.28
C MET A 130 5.45 -10.82 -6.68
N ASP A 131 4.55 -10.62 -5.70
CA ASP A 131 3.22 -10.05 -5.95
C ASP A 131 3.30 -8.61 -6.50
N ALA A 132 4.23 -7.79 -6.00
CA ALA A 132 4.50 -6.45 -6.49
C ALA A 132 4.96 -6.45 -7.95
N TYR A 133 5.86 -7.36 -8.31
CA TYR A 133 6.36 -7.52 -9.67
C TYR A 133 5.24 -7.85 -10.65
N GLN A 134 4.44 -8.88 -10.35
CA GLN A 134 3.31 -9.27 -11.21
C GLN A 134 2.32 -8.12 -11.44
N LYS A 135 2.22 -7.19 -10.48
CA LYS A 135 1.32 -6.04 -10.52
C LYS A 135 1.98 -4.76 -11.04
N ARG A 136 3.27 -4.83 -11.41
CA ARG A 136 4.07 -3.70 -11.89
C ARG A 136 4.08 -2.52 -10.92
N ASP A 137 4.19 -2.82 -9.63
CA ASP A 137 4.38 -1.81 -8.60
C ASP A 137 5.86 -1.43 -8.51
N LYS A 138 6.13 -0.22 -8.00
CA LYS A 138 7.47 0.15 -7.54
C LYS A 138 7.68 -0.34 -6.12
N VAL A 139 8.90 -0.71 -5.79
CA VAL A 139 9.29 -1.15 -4.46
C VAL A 139 10.44 -0.30 -3.93
N ALA A 140 10.42 -0.03 -2.63
CA ALA A 140 11.54 0.55 -1.89
C ALA A 140 11.79 -0.31 -0.65
N PHE A 141 13.04 -0.37 -0.19
CA PHE A 141 13.43 -1.22 0.92
C PHE A 141 14.25 -0.43 1.94
N ILE A 142 13.80 -0.44 3.18
CA ILE A 142 14.43 0.19 4.32
C ILE A 142 14.64 -0.88 5.37
N ALA A 143 15.83 -0.93 5.93
CA ALA A 143 16.11 -1.73 7.11
C ALA A 143 16.44 -0.81 8.29
N PHE A 144 15.90 -1.11 9.46
CA PHE A 144 16.24 -0.37 10.66
C PHE A 144 16.86 -1.32 11.71
N ARG A 145 18.07 -0.95 12.14
CA ARG A 145 18.87 -1.70 13.11
C ARG A 145 19.91 -0.81 13.77
N GLY A 146 20.42 -1.22 14.93
CA GLY A 146 21.46 -0.45 15.63
C GLY A 146 20.94 0.89 16.12
N GLN A 147 21.36 1.98 15.53
CA GLN A 147 20.96 3.34 15.94
C GLN A 147 20.08 4.05 14.90
N GLN A 148 20.10 3.62 13.64
CA GLN A 148 19.48 4.32 12.53
C GLN A 148 18.81 3.37 11.55
N ALA A 149 17.99 3.92 10.68
CA ALA A 149 17.50 3.22 9.51
C ALA A 149 18.42 3.47 8.31
N GLU A 150 18.51 2.46 7.45
CA GLU A 150 19.26 2.50 6.20
C GLU A 150 18.32 2.24 5.03
N VAL A 151 18.41 3.09 4.01
CA VAL A 151 17.69 2.87 2.75
C VAL A 151 18.52 1.93 1.89
N LEU A 152 18.11 0.68 1.82
CA LEU A 152 18.79 -0.35 1.03
C LEU A 152 18.43 -0.27 -0.45
N LEU A 153 17.25 0.25 -0.77
CA LEU A 153 16.76 0.37 -2.14
C LEU A 153 15.78 1.55 -2.26
N GLU A 154 16.13 2.50 -3.11
CA GLU A 154 15.23 3.59 -3.52
C GLU A 154 14.11 3.07 -4.44
N PRO A 155 12.99 3.81 -4.60
CA PRO A 155 11.85 3.36 -5.40
C PRO A 155 12.22 2.90 -6.81
N THR A 156 12.07 1.61 -7.08
CA THR A 156 12.40 0.96 -8.36
C THR A 156 11.34 -0.07 -8.75
N GLY A 157 11.27 -0.39 -10.05
CA GLY A 157 10.51 -1.54 -10.57
C GLY A 157 11.30 -2.85 -10.60
N SER A 158 12.60 -2.83 -10.24
CA SER A 158 13.46 -4.02 -10.28
C SER A 158 13.32 -4.84 -9.00
N VAL A 159 12.60 -5.95 -9.11
CA VAL A 159 12.45 -6.91 -8.01
C VAL A 159 13.75 -7.67 -7.75
N GLU A 160 14.56 -7.88 -8.79
CA GLU A 160 15.86 -8.52 -8.67
C GLU A 160 16.78 -7.75 -7.71
N GLN A 161 16.84 -6.41 -7.84
CA GLN A 161 17.61 -5.58 -6.91
C GLN A 161 17.08 -5.70 -5.49
N ALA A 162 15.74 -5.68 -5.32
CA ALA A 162 15.11 -5.83 -4.01
C ALA A 162 15.43 -7.20 -3.38
N TYR A 163 15.41 -8.27 -4.17
CA TYR A 163 15.77 -9.61 -3.73
C TYR A 163 17.23 -9.71 -3.27
N ARG A 164 18.17 -9.15 -4.05
CA ARG A 164 19.60 -9.11 -3.65
C ARG A 164 19.79 -8.42 -2.31
N ARG A 165 19.18 -7.25 -2.12
CA ARG A 165 19.24 -6.51 -0.86
C ARG A 165 18.62 -7.28 0.32
N LEU A 166 17.50 -7.96 0.09
CA LEU A 166 16.87 -8.82 1.08
C LEU A 166 17.77 -9.99 1.49
N LYS A 167 18.45 -10.61 0.52
CA LYS A 167 19.35 -11.73 0.75
C LYS A 167 20.53 -11.33 1.62
N GLU A 168 21.14 -10.18 1.32
CA GLU A 168 22.32 -9.64 1.98
C GLU A 168 22.01 -8.94 3.30
N LEU A 169 20.74 -8.79 3.69
CA LEU A 169 20.33 -8.04 4.87
C LEU A 169 20.93 -8.63 6.14
N PRO A 170 21.89 -7.91 6.77
CA PRO A 170 22.47 -8.33 8.04
C PRO A 170 21.51 -7.99 9.19
N THR A 171 21.55 -8.79 10.24
CA THR A 171 20.75 -8.61 11.45
C THR A 171 21.60 -8.42 12.67
N GLY A 172 21.11 -7.63 13.63
CA GLY A 172 21.78 -7.37 14.89
C GLY A 172 21.52 -5.96 15.42
N GLY A 173 21.87 -5.73 16.66
CA GLY A 173 21.76 -4.42 17.31
C GLY A 173 20.38 -4.10 17.85
N ARG A 174 20.12 -2.80 18.03
CA ARG A 174 18.88 -2.24 18.58
C ARG A 174 17.81 -2.05 17.49
N THR A 175 16.61 -1.69 17.90
CA THR A 175 15.43 -1.46 17.04
C THR A 175 15.05 0.02 17.01
N PRO A 176 15.63 0.83 16.10
CA PRO A 176 15.30 2.25 15.93
C PRO A 176 14.06 2.43 15.04
N LEU A 177 12.90 1.98 15.48
CA LEU A 177 11.66 2.00 14.71
C LEU A 177 11.26 3.42 14.26
N ALA A 178 11.45 4.43 15.11
CA ALA A 178 11.19 5.83 14.75
C ALA A 178 11.96 6.23 13.49
N SER A 179 13.26 5.94 13.45
CA SER A 179 14.11 6.21 12.27
C SER A 179 13.62 5.45 11.02
N GLY A 180 13.18 4.19 11.17
CA GLY A 180 12.60 3.40 10.08
C GLY A 180 11.34 4.05 9.49
N LEU A 181 10.45 4.56 10.33
CA LEU A 181 9.24 5.25 9.93
C LEU A 181 9.52 6.62 9.30
N GLU A 182 10.48 7.38 9.84
CA GLU A 182 10.88 8.69 9.28
C GLU A 182 11.48 8.54 7.89
N GLU A 183 12.38 7.56 7.67
CA GLU A 183 12.93 7.28 6.35
C GLU A 183 11.84 6.79 5.38
N SER A 184 10.91 5.97 5.83
CA SER A 184 9.76 5.53 5.03
C SER A 184 8.92 6.72 4.60
N HIS A 185 8.63 7.63 5.51
CA HIS A 185 7.88 8.85 5.22
C HIS A 185 8.62 9.76 4.23
N ARG A 186 9.94 9.91 4.39
CA ARG A 186 10.81 10.68 3.48
C ARG A 186 10.71 10.13 2.05
N ILE A 187 10.85 8.80 1.86
CA ILE A 187 10.76 8.14 0.56
C ILE A 187 9.36 8.35 -0.05
N ILE A 188 8.32 8.12 0.73
CA ILE A 188 6.93 8.28 0.29
C ILE A 188 6.69 9.71 -0.19
N ARG A 189 7.06 10.71 0.60
CA ARG A 189 6.89 12.13 0.24
C ARG A 189 7.68 12.51 -1.02
N ASN A 190 8.91 12.03 -1.14
CA ASN A 190 9.74 12.27 -2.33
C ASN A 190 9.11 11.66 -3.58
N GLN A 191 8.57 10.44 -3.49
CA GLN A 191 7.88 9.83 -4.63
C GLN A 191 6.58 10.56 -4.96
N LEU A 192 5.81 10.99 -3.97
CA LEU A 192 4.58 11.76 -4.18
C LEU A 192 4.82 13.14 -4.79
N ARG A 193 5.99 13.76 -4.54
CA ARG A 193 6.39 14.99 -5.23
C ARG A 193 6.72 14.76 -6.70
N LYS A 194 7.37 13.62 -7.03
CA LYS A 194 7.71 13.23 -8.41
C LYS A 194 6.47 12.78 -9.20
N ASP A 195 5.60 12.02 -8.55
CA ASP A 195 4.39 11.46 -9.14
C ASP A 195 3.24 11.50 -8.12
N PRO A 196 2.44 12.56 -8.12
CA PRO A 196 1.30 12.73 -7.20
C PRO A 196 0.23 11.65 -7.34
N ASP A 197 0.22 10.94 -8.47
CA ASP A 197 -0.73 9.86 -8.73
C ASP A 197 -0.30 8.51 -8.15
N THR A 198 0.92 8.40 -7.63
CA THR A 198 1.39 7.21 -6.92
C THR A 198 0.51 6.93 -5.70
N ARG A 199 0.18 5.67 -5.46
CA ARG A 199 -0.47 5.22 -4.24
C ARG A 199 0.55 4.52 -3.32
N PRO A 200 0.98 5.16 -2.23
CA PRO A 200 1.91 4.56 -1.30
C PRO A 200 1.25 3.47 -0.44
N ILE A 201 1.98 2.39 -0.25
CA ILE A 201 1.67 1.32 0.69
C ILE A 201 2.91 1.13 1.56
N LEU A 202 2.79 1.35 2.86
CA LEU A 202 3.85 1.10 3.83
C LEU A 202 3.63 -0.25 4.49
N LEU A 203 4.63 -1.13 4.39
CA LEU A 203 4.66 -2.43 5.05
C LEU A 203 5.75 -2.39 6.14
N VAL A 204 5.34 -2.38 7.40
CA VAL A 204 6.25 -2.44 8.54
C VAL A 204 6.31 -3.86 9.05
N LEU A 205 7.49 -4.48 8.99
CA LEU A 205 7.73 -5.81 9.57
C LEU A 205 8.57 -5.64 10.84
N SER A 206 7.99 -5.95 11.99
CA SER A 206 8.67 -5.84 13.30
C SER A 206 8.08 -6.83 14.28
N ASP A 207 8.87 -7.19 15.29
CA ASP A 207 8.40 -7.94 16.46
C ASP A 207 7.79 -7.02 17.55
N GLY A 208 7.61 -5.73 17.24
CA GLY A 208 7.05 -4.73 18.15
C GLY A 208 8.02 -4.22 19.22
N ARG A 209 9.24 -4.75 19.32
CA ARG A 209 10.23 -4.27 20.28
C ARG A 209 10.83 -2.95 19.78
N VAL A 210 10.81 -1.93 20.63
CA VAL A 210 11.40 -0.62 20.30
C VAL A 210 12.33 -0.23 21.45
N ASN A 211 13.62 -0.15 21.17
CA ASN A 211 14.64 0.08 22.19
C ASN A 211 15.71 1.10 21.83
N ALA A 212 15.52 1.81 20.70
CA ALA A 212 16.36 2.93 20.30
C ALA A 212 15.49 4.07 19.76
N ALA A 213 15.91 5.29 20.06
CA ALA A 213 15.30 6.52 19.59
C ALA A 213 16.37 7.58 19.34
N PRO A 214 16.06 8.66 18.59
CA PRO A 214 16.90 9.84 18.52
C PRO A 214 17.15 10.45 19.91
N ASP A 215 18.21 11.24 19.98
CA ASP A 215 18.71 11.81 21.25
C ASP A 215 17.63 12.40 22.14
N GLY A 216 17.60 11.96 23.38
CA GLY A 216 16.69 12.48 24.44
C GLY A 216 15.25 11.99 24.39
N MET A 217 14.85 11.23 23.36
CA MET A 217 13.49 10.72 23.23
C MET A 217 13.32 9.30 23.79
N LYS A 218 12.14 9.02 24.32
CA LYS A 218 11.76 7.64 24.66
C LYS A 218 11.42 6.88 23.37
N PRO A 219 11.87 5.61 23.20
CA PRO A 219 11.74 4.89 21.94
C PRO A 219 10.31 4.77 21.40
N MET A 220 9.36 4.34 22.20
CA MET A 220 7.98 4.15 21.77
C MET A 220 7.25 5.49 21.46
N PRO A 221 7.32 6.52 22.30
CA PRO A 221 6.76 7.82 21.96
C PRO A 221 7.30 8.41 20.65
N ALA A 222 8.61 8.30 20.39
CA ALA A 222 9.20 8.75 19.13
C ALA A 222 8.65 7.99 17.91
N ALA A 223 8.52 6.66 18.03
CA ALA A 223 7.93 5.83 16.98
C ALA A 223 6.47 6.19 16.71
N LEU A 224 5.68 6.44 17.76
CA LEU A 224 4.27 6.85 17.64
C LEU A 224 4.13 8.25 17.01
N GLU A 225 5.02 9.17 17.31
CA GLU A 225 5.02 10.49 16.67
C GLU A 225 5.31 10.37 15.16
N ALA A 226 6.31 9.59 14.76
CA ALA A 226 6.60 9.31 13.37
C ALA A 226 5.41 8.61 12.66
N ALA A 227 4.77 7.65 13.33
CA ALA A 227 3.59 6.95 12.84
C ALA A 227 2.42 7.91 12.57
N ARG A 228 2.11 8.80 13.53
CA ARG A 228 1.05 9.80 13.39
C ARG A 228 1.31 10.79 12.26
N ARG A 229 2.57 11.17 12.02
CA ARG A 229 2.93 12.03 10.87
C ARG A 229 2.62 11.36 9.55
N ILE A 230 2.86 10.04 9.43
CA ILE A 230 2.50 9.26 8.23
C ILE A 230 0.99 9.18 8.06
N ALA A 231 0.26 8.89 9.15
CA ALA A 231 -1.20 8.80 9.13
C ALA A 231 -1.86 10.14 8.76
N ALA A 232 -1.34 11.25 9.28
CA ALA A 232 -1.85 12.60 9.04
C ALA A 232 -1.80 13.01 7.55
N ASP A 233 -0.85 12.48 6.77
CA ASP A 233 -0.79 12.71 5.32
C ASP A 233 -2.01 12.10 4.58
N GLY A 234 -2.73 11.14 5.18
CA GLY A 234 -3.97 10.53 4.68
C GLY A 234 -3.88 9.82 3.32
N ARG A 235 -2.67 9.78 2.73
CA ARG A 235 -2.41 9.25 1.37
C ARG A 235 -1.77 7.88 1.37
N THR A 236 -1.20 7.46 2.50
CA THR A 236 -0.48 6.21 2.69
C THR A 236 -1.41 5.15 3.27
N HIS A 237 -1.39 3.96 2.68
CA HIS A 237 -2.02 2.79 3.29
C HIS A 237 -0.95 2.00 4.04
N SER A 238 -1.10 1.87 5.34
CA SER A 238 -0.09 1.22 6.18
C SER A 238 -0.58 -0.16 6.64
N LEU A 239 0.35 -1.11 6.70
CA LEU A 239 0.16 -2.43 7.31
C LEU A 239 1.34 -2.72 8.24
N VAL A 240 1.02 -3.17 9.45
CA VAL A 240 2.02 -3.66 10.41
C VAL A 240 1.93 -5.18 10.44
N ILE A 241 3.01 -5.84 10.01
CA ILE A 241 3.10 -7.30 9.97
C ILE A 241 3.87 -7.75 11.20
N ASP A 242 3.16 -8.36 12.13
CA ASP A 242 3.76 -8.93 13.33
C ASP A 242 4.47 -10.25 13.01
N VAL A 243 5.74 -10.31 13.34
CA VAL A 243 6.62 -11.47 13.12
C VAL A 243 6.65 -12.39 14.36
N GLU A 244 6.20 -11.93 15.52
CA GLU A 244 6.22 -12.70 16.76
C GLU A 244 4.91 -13.45 17.02
N ARG A 245 5.02 -14.71 17.40
CA ARG A 245 3.87 -15.59 17.60
C ARG A 245 3.34 -15.62 19.04
N GLN A 246 4.10 -15.14 20.02
CA GLN A 246 3.79 -15.35 21.46
C GLN A 246 4.43 -14.27 22.34
N GLY A 247 3.67 -13.26 22.67
CA GLY A 247 4.05 -12.29 23.68
C GLY A 247 2.97 -11.23 23.86
N LEU A 248 2.21 -11.26 24.97
CA LEU A 248 1.14 -10.28 25.20
C LEU A 248 1.64 -8.84 25.17
N VAL A 249 2.85 -8.57 25.66
CA VAL A 249 3.45 -7.24 25.71
C VAL A 249 3.84 -6.76 24.31
N GLN A 250 4.48 -7.61 23.50
CA GLN A 250 4.89 -7.28 22.13
C GLN A 250 3.69 -7.09 21.22
N PHE A 251 2.66 -7.92 21.36
CA PHE A 251 1.40 -7.74 20.65
C PHE A 251 0.75 -6.38 20.99
N ALA A 252 0.77 -5.97 22.25
CA ALA A 252 0.26 -4.66 22.65
C ALA A 252 1.07 -3.51 21.99
N MET A 253 2.40 -3.65 21.87
CA MET A 253 3.25 -2.64 21.23
C MET A 253 3.01 -2.56 19.71
N ALA A 254 2.93 -3.70 19.03
CA ALA A 254 2.59 -3.74 17.60
C ALA A 254 1.18 -3.18 17.33
N LYS A 255 0.23 -3.48 18.22
CA LYS A 255 -1.13 -2.93 18.17
C LYS A 255 -1.12 -1.40 18.34
N THR A 256 -0.41 -0.87 19.33
CA THR A 256 -0.28 0.57 19.56
C THR A 256 0.34 1.26 18.35
N LEU A 257 1.34 0.65 17.70
CA LEU A 257 1.93 1.15 16.46
C LEU A 257 0.91 1.15 15.33
N SER A 258 0.14 0.07 15.17
CA SER A 258 -0.88 -0.02 14.11
C SER A 258 -1.98 1.02 14.30
N GLU A 259 -2.38 1.30 15.53
CA GLU A 259 -3.31 2.39 15.86
C GLU A 259 -2.73 3.76 15.50
N GLY A 260 -1.45 4.00 15.82
CA GLY A 260 -0.76 5.25 15.46
C GLY A 260 -0.60 5.46 13.95
N LEU A 261 -0.46 4.40 13.19
CA LEU A 261 -0.38 4.41 11.71
C LEU A 261 -1.76 4.35 11.05
N GLU A 262 -2.85 4.19 11.80
CA GLU A 262 -4.18 3.81 11.27
C GLU A 262 -4.08 2.58 10.34
N ALA A 263 -3.23 1.63 10.70
CA ALA A 263 -2.84 0.50 9.87
C ALA A 263 -3.69 -0.75 10.14
N ASP A 264 -3.81 -1.60 9.13
CA ASP A 264 -4.25 -2.97 9.32
C ASP A 264 -3.08 -3.82 9.86
N MET A 265 -3.34 -4.76 10.77
CA MET A 265 -2.32 -5.57 11.43
C MET A 265 -2.54 -7.08 11.18
N PRO A 266 -2.21 -7.58 9.98
CA PRO A 266 -2.26 -9.02 9.71
C PRO A 266 -1.04 -9.75 10.29
N PHE A 267 -1.22 -10.98 10.75
CA PHE A 267 -0.10 -11.89 11.00
C PHE A 267 0.46 -12.48 9.71
N ILE A 268 1.74 -12.86 9.68
CA ILE A 268 2.36 -13.50 8.49
C ILE A 268 1.55 -14.71 8.02
N ARG A 269 1.03 -15.54 8.95
CA ARG A 269 0.20 -16.71 8.63
C ARG A 269 -1.10 -16.36 7.92
N GLU A 270 -1.66 -15.18 8.18
CA GLU A 270 -2.91 -14.72 7.57
C GLU A 270 -2.69 -14.22 6.13
N LEU A 271 -1.45 -13.85 5.80
CA LEU A 271 -1.05 -13.49 4.45
C LEU A 271 -0.94 -14.73 3.54
N LYS A 272 -0.75 -15.92 4.10
CA LYS A 272 -0.65 -17.15 3.31
C LYS A 272 -2.02 -17.52 2.71
N ALA A 273 -2.06 -17.73 1.39
CA ALA A 273 -3.22 -18.31 0.74
C ALA A 273 -3.27 -19.81 1.02
N HIS A 274 -4.47 -20.34 1.30
CA HIS A 274 -4.63 -21.77 1.54
C HIS A 274 -4.40 -22.55 0.22
N GLY A 275 -3.51 -23.55 0.27
CA GLY A 275 -3.36 -24.55 -0.80
C GLY A 275 -2.49 -24.20 -2.00
N ALA A 276 -1.83 -23.06 -2.03
CA ALA A 276 -0.95 -22.69 -3.14
C ALA A 276 0.52 -22.63 -2.70
N GLN A 277 1.33 -23.56 -3.18
CA GLN A 277 2.79 -23.44 -3.18
C GLN A 277 3.21 -22.52 -4.34
N VAL A 278 4.21 -21.67 -4.12
CA VAL A 278 4.84 -20.92 -5.21
C VAL A 278 5.69 -21.88 -6.00
N ASP A 279 5.39 -21.99 -7.29
CA ASP A 279 6.16 -22.86 -8.18
C ASP A 279 7.61 -22.36 -8.28
N ALA A 280 8.57 -23.24 -8.04
CA ALA A 280 9.99 -22.90 -8.11
C ALA A 280 10.41 -22.40 -9.52
N ALA A 281 9.63 -22.72 -10.55
CA ALA A 281 9.80 -22.20 -11.91
C ALA A 281 9.55 -20.67 -11.96
N SER A 282 8.54 -20.17 -11.25
CA SER A 282 8.23 -18.72 -11.20
C SER A 282 9.34 -17.88 -10.55
N LEU A 283 10.19 -18.49 -9.73
CA LEU A 283 11.37 -17.84 -9.16
C LEU A 283 12.50 -17.69 -10.17
N LYS A 284 12.68 -18.66 -11.08
CA LYS A 284 13.74 -18.62 -12.10
C LYS A 284 13.50 -17.57 -13.18
N ASP A 285 12.22 -17.25 -13.46
CA ASP A 285 11.86 -16.23 -14.46
C ASP A 285 11.96 -14.80 -13.91
N ILE A 286 12.16 -14.64 -12.59
CA ILE A 286 12.21 -13.34 -11.89
C ILE A 286 13.64 -13.04 -11.39
N LEU A 287 14.48 -14.03 -11.18
CA LEU A 287 15.85 -13.97 -10.69
C LEU A 287 16.88 -14.24 -11.78
#